data_b2fbf9ba15b2df8255f7ead6cb2d4692
#
_entry.id   b2fbf9ba15b2df8255f7ead6cb2d4692
#
_cell.length_a   1.000
_cell.length_b   1.000
_cell.length_c   1.000
_cell.angle_alpha   90.00
_cell.angle_beta   90.00
_cell.angle_gamma   90.00
#
_symmetry.space_group_name_H-M   'P 1'
#
loop_
_entity.id
_entity.type
_entity.pdbx_description
1 polymer ?
#
loop_
_entity_poly.entity_id
_entity_poly.type
_entity_poly.pdbx_seq_one_letter_code
_entity_poly.pdbx_strand_id
1 'polypeptide(L)'
;MDRELVIVLDFGGQYNQLIARRVRECNVYCEVHPYTLSLDKIREMNPKGIIFTGGPNSVYGEDSPRCPKEIFEMGIPILGICYGSQLMSYMLGGSVKTAPVSEYGKTEVAVDTESALFKNVSPSTICWMSHTDYIEKAPEKFKITAHTPVCPVAGMENAEKKLYAVQFHPEVMHTQEGTKMLSNFVYDICGCTGDWKMDSFVETTIHQIREKVGDGKVLCALSGGVDSSVAAVLLSKAVGKQLTCVFVDHGLLRKNEGDEVEAVFGPDGQYDLNFIRVNAQERFYSKLAGVSDPEKKRKIIGEEFIRVFEEEAKKIGAVDFLVQGTIYPDVIESGLGKSAVIKSHHNVGGLPDCVDFKEIIEPLRLLFKDEVRRAGLELGIPEYLVYRQPFPGPGLGVRIVGEVTPEKVRIVQDADAIYREELAKAGCDKGLGQFFAALTNMRSVGVMGDERTYDYAVALRAVITSDFMTAEAAEIPFDVLFKVMTRVINEVKGVNRVLYDLTSKPPGTIEL
;
A
#
# COMPACT_ATOMS: atom_id res chain seq x y z
N MET A 1 -7.09 -12.73 21.62
CA MET A 1 -8.41 -12.15 21.34
C MET A 1 -9.08 -12.98 20.27
N ASP A 2 -10.28 -13.49 20.56
CA ASP A 2 -11.12 -14.10 19.54
C ASP A 2 -11.73 -13.00 18.67
N ARG A 3 -10.99 -12.57 17.65
CA ARG A 3 -11.50 -11.66 16.62
C ARG A 3 -12.07 -12.48 15.47
N GLU A 4 -13.10 -11.93 14.83
CA GLU A 4 -13.67 -12.54 13.63
C GLU A 4 -12.63 -12.51 12.50
N LEU A 5 -12.35 -13.68 11.94
CA LEU A 5 -11.32 -13.87 10.92
C LEU A 5 -11.93 -14.40 9.63
N VAL A 6 -11.63 -13.76 8.50
CA VAL A 6 -11.78 -14.32 7.16
C VAL A 6 -10.40 -14.58 6.59
N ILE A 7 -10.16 -15.75 6.01
CA ILE A 7 -8.89 -16.04 5.34
C ILE A 7 -9.07 -16.01 3.84
N VAL A 8 -8.05 -15.48 3.15
CA VAL A 8 -7.91 -15.50 1.70
C VAL A 8 -6.84 -16.51 1.34
N LEU A 9 -7.18 -17.53 0.56
CA LEU A 9 -6.22 -18.48 0.01
C LEU A 9 -5.78 -17.99 -1.35
N ASP A 10 -4.47 -17.72 -1.48
CA ASP A 10 -3.84 -17.17 -2.67
C ASP A 10 -3.46 -18.28 -3.65
N PHE A 11 -4.09 -18.31 -4.81
CA PHE A 11 -3.82 -19.20 -5.93
C PHE A 11 -2.95 -18.56 -7.01
N GLY A 12 -2.25 -17.47 -6.69
CA GLY A 12 -1.35 -16.75 -7.60
C GLY A 12 -2.03 -15.61 -8.37
N GLY A 13 -3.20 -15.16 -7.92
CA GLY A 13 -3.93 -14.04 -8.51
C GLY A 13 -3.30 -12.68 -8.21
N GLN A 14 -3.47 -11.72 -9.11
CA GLN A 14 -2.94 -10.36 -8.95
C GLN A 14 -3.68 -9.54 -7.87
N TYR A 15 -4.90 -9.93 -7.50
CA TYR A 15 -5.79 -9.14 -6.65
C TYR A 15 -5.97 -9.70 -5.23
N ASN A 16 -5.07 -10.61 -4.77
CA ASN A 16 -5.15 -11.23 -3.46
C ASN A 16 -5.18 -10.21 -2.31
N GLN A 17 -4.28 -9.21 -2.35
CA GLN A 17 -4.23 -8.13 -1.36
C GLN A 17 -5.48 -7.24 -1.42
N LEU A 18 -6.01 -7.01 -2.63
CA LEU A 18 -7.21 -6.20 -2.83
C LEU A 18 -8.45 -6.88 -2.24
N ILE A 19 -8.59 -8.21 -2.40
CA ILE A 19 -9.66 -8.99 -1.75
C ILE A 19 -9.57 -8.81 -0.22
N ALA A 20 -8.40 -9.03 0.38
CA ALA A 20 -8.21 -8.87 1.80
C ALA A 20 -8.54 -7.45 2.28
N ARG A 21 -8.13 -6.43 1.53
CA ARG A 21 -8.45 -5.03 1.82
C ARG A 21 -9.96 -4.78 1.79
N ARG A 22 -10.69 -5.31 0.80
CA ARG A 22 -12.16 -5.18 0.73
C ARG A 22 -12.88 -5.82 1.92
N VAL A 23 -12.40 -6.97 2.38
CA VAL A 23 -12.92 -7.59 3.61
C VAL A 23 -12.66 -6.69 4.84
N ARG A 24 -11.46 -6.10 4.94
CA ARG A 24 -11.10 -5.15 6.01
C ARG A 24 -11.94 -3.87 5.97
N GLU A 25 -12.32 -3.40 4.79
CA GLU A 25 -13.27 -2.28 4.63
C GLU A 25 -14.67 -2.61 5.19
N CYS A 26 -15.02 -3.89 5.30
CA CYS A 26 -16.20 -4.37 6.04
C CYS A 26 -15.94 -4.50 7.56
N ASN A 27 -14.90 -3.90 8.11
CA ASN A 27 -14.51 -4.01 9.52
C ASN A 27 -14.35 -5.46 10.02
N VAL A 28 -13.90 -6.37 9.19
CA VAL A 28 -13.59 -7.75 9.53
C VAL A 28 -12.13 -8.04 9.30
N TYR A 29 -11.48 -8.64 10.29
CA TYR A 29 -10.06 -8.98 10.17
C TYR A 29 -9.85 -10.04 9.09
N CYS A 30 -8.84 -9.86 8.25
CA CYS A 30 -8.58 -10.74 7.13
C CYS A 30 -7.08 -11.00 6.98
N GLU A 31 -6.72 -12.25 6.71
CA GLU A 31 -5.35 -12.66 6.43
C GLU A 31 -5.25 -13.36 5.07
N VAL A 32 -4.13 -13.14 4.36
CA VAL A 32 -3.82 -13.84 3.11
C VAL A 32 -2.83 -14.97 3.42
N HIS A 33 -3.15 -16.18 2.97
CA HIS A 33 -2.34 -17.36 3.13
C HIS A 33 -2.14 -18.08 1.79
N PRO A 34 -1.04 -18.82 1.61
CA PRO A 34 -0.87 -19.62 0.41
C PRO A 34 -1.94 -20.73 0.33
N TYR A 35 -2.33 -21.11 -0.88
CA TYR A 35 -3.29 -22.20 -1.12
C TYR A 35 -2.86 -23.55 -0.52
N THR A 36 -1.59 -23.69 -0.16
CA THR A 36 -1.01 -24.88 0.48
C THR A 36 -1.20 -24.92 2.00
N LEU A 37 -1.92 -23.93 2.59
CA LEU A 37 -2.21 -23.92 4.03
C LEU A 37 -2.92 -25.21 4.43
N SER A 38 -2.41 -25.89 5.46
CA SER A 38 -2.96 -27.17 5.88
C SER A 38 -4.36 -27.02 6.52
N LEU A 39 -5.22 -28.04 6.33
CA LEU A 39 -6.55 -28.05 6.92
C LEU A 39 -6.54 -27.97 8.46
N ASP A 40 -5.53 -28.55 9.09
CA ASP A 40 -5.37 -28.48 10.55
C ASP A 40 -5.08 -27.04 11.00
N LYS A 41 -4.25 -26.32 10.24
CA LYS A 41 -4.00 -24.90 10.52
C LYS A 41 -5.26 -24.06 10.32
N ILE A 42 -6.05 -24.32 9.27
CA ILE A 42 -7.35 -23.65 9.05
C ILE A 42 -8.29 -23.92 10.24
N ARG A 43 -8.37 -25.18 10.74
CA ARG A 43 -9.18 -25.50 11.92
C ARG A 43 -8.72 -24.77 13.17
N GLU A 44 -7.41 -24.70 13.39
CA GLU A 44 -6.81 -23.97 14.52
C GLU A 44 -7.14 -22.47 14.46
N MET A 45 -7.09 -21.87 13.27
CA MET A 45 -7.42 -20.46 13.05
C MET A 45 -8.92 -20.18 13.21
N ASN A 46 -9.76 -21.16 13.05
CA ASN A 46 -11.23 -21.09 13.20
C ASN A 46 -11.85 -19.89 12.43
N PRO A 47 -11.62 -19.75 11.11
CA PRO A 47 -12.13 -18.60 10.37
C PRO A 47 -13.65 -18.65 10.19
N LYS A 48 -14.29 -17.48 10.12
CA LYS A 48 -15.70 -17.31 9.80
C LYS A 48 -16.01 -17.57 8.33
N GLY A 49 -15.02 -17.39 7.45
CA GLY A 49 -15.16 -17.59 6.01
C GLY A 49 -13.80 -17.75 5.33
N ILE A 50 -13.83 -18.32 4.14
CA ILE A 50 -12.66 -18.52 3.29
C ILE A 50 -12.95 -17.94 1.91
N ILE A 51 -12.01 -17.20 1.34
CA ILE A 51 -12.09 -16.70 -0.03
C ILE A 51 -10.94 -17.30 -0.85
N PHE A 52 -11.26 -17.92 -1.99
CA PHE A 52 -10.30 -18.40 -2.96
C PHE A 52 -10.08 -17.32 -4.01
N THR A 53 -8.83 -16.94 -4.24
CA THR A 53 -8.49 -15.89 -5.21
C THR A 53 -8.61 -16.36 -6.66
N GLY A 54 -8.48 -15.44 -7.59
CA GLY A 54 -8.11 -15.74 -8.97
C GLY A 54 -6.72 -16.36 -9.06
N GLY A 55 -6.33 -16.75 -10.27
CA GLY A 55 -5.02 -17.31 -10.57
C GLY A 55 -4.75 -17.34 -12.07
N PRO A 56 -3.48 -17.40 -12.49
CA PRO A 56 -3.10 -17.34 -13.90
C PRO A 56 -3.27 -18.67 -14.65
N ASN A 57 -3.53 -19.76 -13.93
CA ASN A 57 -3.49 -21.12 -14.48
C ASN A 57 -4.87 -21.61 -14.88
N SER A 58 -4.93 -22.58 -15.81
CA SER A 58 -6.12 -23.39 -16.03
C SER A 58 -6.21 -24.50 -14.98
N VAL A 59 -7.41 -24.84 -14.51
CA VAL A 59 -7.62 -25.92 -13.53
C VAL A 59 -7.20 -27.30 -14.02
N TYR A 60 -6.97 -27.48 -15.33
CA TYR A 60 -6.53 -28.74 -15.93
C TYR A 60 -5.01 -28.90 -16.01
N GLY A 61 -4.24 -27.85 -15.77
CA GLY A 61 -2.78 -27.94 -15.78
C GLY A 61 -2.25 -28.89 -14.71
N GLU A 62 -1.18 -29.63 -15.03
CA GLU A 62 -0.55 -30.57 -14.08
C GLU A 62 -0.02 -29.83 -12.85
N ASP A 63 0.57 -28.65 -13.05
CA ASP A 63 1.14 -27.79 -11.99
C ASP A 63 0.14 -26.74 -11.47
N SER A 64 -1.15 -26.88 -11.76
CA SER A 64 -2.14 -25.92 -11.34
C SER A 64 -2.33 -25.93 -9.81
N PRO A 65 -2.38 -24.77 -9.16
CA PRO A 65 -2.58 -24.67 -7.71
C PRO A 65 -3.90 -25.32 -7.27
N ARG A 66 -3.83 -26.29 -6.36
CA ARG A 66 -5.02 -26.99 -5.84
C ARG A 66 -4.94 -27.10 -4.34
N CYS A 67 -6.10 -27.05 -3.68
CA CYS A 67 -6.25 -27.32 -2.28
C CYS A 67 -6.80 -28.74 -2.04
N PRO A 68 -6.72 -29.30 -0.82
CA PRO A 68 -7.38 -30.55 -0.46
C PRO A 68 -8.90 -30.44 -0.63
N LYS A 69 -9.56 -31.48 -1.20
CA LYS A 69 -11.01 -31.49 -1.44
C LYS A 69 -11.82 -31.38 -0.13
N GLU A 70 -11.27 -31.87 0.94
CA GLU A 70 -11.86 -31.88 2.27
C GLU A 70 -12.16 -30.48 2.81
N ILE A 71 -11.57 -29.43 2.22
CA ILE A 71 -11.84 -28.04 2.60
C ILE A 71 -13.32 -27.68 2.39
N PHE A 72 -13.97 -28.24 1.36
CA PHE A 72 -15.39 -28.03 1.06
C PHE A 72 -16.33 -28.74 2.04
N GLU A 73 -15.82 -29.63 2.89
CA GLU A 73 -16.57 -30.39 3.90
C GLU A 73 -16.35 -29.84 5.32
N MET A 74 -15.58 -28.76 5.47
CA MET A 74 -15.29 -28.18 6.80
C MET A 74 -16.47 -27.41 7.40
N GLY A 75 -17.55 -27.16 6.65
CA GLY A 75 -18.70 -26.37 7.10
C GLY A 75 -18.44 -24.86 7.20
N ILE A 76 -17.28 -24.40 6.77
CA ILE A 76 -16.90 -22.99 6.72
C ILE A 76 -17.41 -22.40 5.40
N PRO A 77 -18.07 -21.23 5.38
CA PRO A 77 -18.46 -20.55 4.15
C PRO A 77 -17.26 -20.30 3.22
N ILE A 78 -17.41 -20.63 1.94
CA ILE A 78 -16.35 -20.42 0.94
C ILE A 78 -16.89 -19.59 -0.23
N LEU A 79 -16.14 -18.55 -0.63
CA LEU A 79 -16.36 -17.79 -1.86
C LEU A 79 -15.19 -18.03 -2.82
N GLY A 80 -15.44 -18.62 -3.98
CA GLY A 80 -14.48 -18.75 -5.07
C GLY A 80 -14.59 -17.59 -6.05
N ILE A 81 -13.46 -16.94 -6.36
CA ILE A 81 -13.37 -15.82 -7.31
C ILE A 81 -12.54 -16.25 -8.51
N CYS A 82 -13.05 -16.08 -9.71
CA CYS A 82 -12.37 -16.36 -10.99
C CYS A 82 -11.78 -17.79 -11.02
N TYR A 83 -10.46 -17.97 -10.94
CA TYR A 83 -9.82 -19.28 -10.82
C TYR A 83 -10.37 -20.08 -9.64
N GLY A 84 -10.59 -19.45 -8.48
CA GLY A 84 -11.17 -20.11 -7.31
C GLY A 84 -12.58 -20.66 -7.57
N SER A 85 -13.38 -20.00 -8.40
CA SER A 85 -14.68 -20.48 -8.82
C SER A 85 -14.60 -21.71 -9.72
N GLN A 86 -13.68 -21.67 -10.68
CA GLN A 86 -13.40 -22.78 -11.60
C GLN A 86 -12.84 -23.99 -10.84
N LEU A 87 -11.92 -23.77 -9.90
CA LEU A 87 -11.35 -24.81 -9.05
C LEU A 87 -12.44 -25.50 -8.21
N MET A 88 -13.32 -24.72 -7.57
CA MET A 88 -14.46 -25.25 -6.82
C MET A 88 -15.35 -26.12 -7.72
N SER A 89 -15.72 -25.62 -8.89
CA SER A 89 -16.52 -26.37 -9.86
C SER A 89 -15.85 -27.69 -10.27
N TYR A 90 -14.58 -27.61 -10.68
CA TYR A 90 -13.81 -28.78 -11.13
C TYR A 90 -13.70 -29.86 -10.04
N MET A 91 -13.34 -29.46 -8.84
CA MET A 91 -13.14 -30.40 -7.72
C MET A 91 -14.45 -31.06 -7.22
N LEU A 92 -15.59 -30.39 -7.43
CA LEU A 92 -16.91 -30.89 -7.01
C LEU A 92 -17.69 -31.58 -8.14
N GLY A 93 -17.07 -31.79 -9.31
CA GLY A 93 -17.63 -32.56 -10.41
C GLY A 93 -18.38 -31.76 -11.47
N GLY A 94 -18.20 -30.45 -11.50
CA GLY A 94 -18.59 -29.61 -12.63
C GLY A 94 -17.61 -29.71 -13.80
N SER A 95 -17.86 -28.97 -14.88
CA SER A 95 -16.96 -28.90 -16.02
C SER A 95 -16.53 -27.46 -16.30
N VAL A 96 -15.24 -27.32 -16.59
CA VAL A 96 -14.60 -26.07 -17.01
C VAL A 96 -14.11 -26.25 -18.44
N LYS A 97 -14.23 -25.25 -19.28
CA LYS A 97 -13.74 -25.28 -20.67
C LYS A 97 -13.10 -23.96 -21.05
N THR A 98 -12.23 -23.99 -22.04
CA THR A 98 -11.74 -22.77 -22.67
C THR A 98 -12.86 -22.18 -23.54
N ALA A 99 -13.14 -20.91 -23.33
CA ALA A 99 -14.20 -20.20 -24.03
C ALA A 99 -13.84 -20.01 -25.53
N PRO A 100 -14.82 -20.12 -26.43
CA PRO A 100 -14.61 -19.76 -27.83
C PRO A 100 -14.23 -18.27 -28.01
N VAL A 101 -14.73 -17.43 -27.10
CA VAL A 101 -14.42 -16.00 -27.02
C VAL A 101 -14.15 -15.67 -25.55
N SER A 102 -12.95 -15.16 -25.26
CA SER A 102 -12.56 -14.75 -23.92
C SER A 102 -13.32 -13.49 -23.49
N GLU A 103 -13.61 -13.35 -22.21
CA GLU A 103 -14.20 -12.14 -21.64
C GLU A 103 -13.16 -11.37 -20.86
N TYR A 104 -12.81 -10.17 -21.32
CA TYR A 104 -11.90 -9.24 -20.67
C TYR A 104 -12.53 -7.85 -20.60
N GLY A 105 -12.55 -7.27 -19.41
CA GLY A 105 -13.04 -5.92 -19.19
C GLY A 105 -14.44 -5.86 -18.57
N LYS A 106 -15.10 -4.72 -18.76
CA LYS A 106 -16.45 -4.45 -18.22
C LYS A 106 -17.49 -5.24 -19.00
N THR A 107 -18.19 -6.12 -18.31
CA THR A 107 -19.22 -6.99 -18.89
C THR A 107 -20.51 -6.86 -18.08
N GLU A 108 -21.64 -6.79 -18.76
CA GLU A 108 -22.95 -6.83 -18.13
C GLU A 108 -23.29 -8.26 -17.71
N VAL A 109 -23.58 -8.45 -16.42
CA VAL A 109 -23.89 -9.75 -15.81
C VAL A 109 -25.30 -9.72 -15.24
N ALA A 110 -26.11 -10.70 -15.63
CA ALA A 110 -27.41 -10.94 -15.02
C ALA A 110 -27.23 -11.74 -13.74
N VAL A 111 -27.83 -11.32 -12.64
CA VAL A 111 -27.70 -11.97 -11.32
C VAL A 111 -29.08 -12.32 -10.75
N ASP A 112 -29.13 -13.42 -10.02
CA ASP A 112 -30.31 -13.81 -9.23
C ASP A 112 -30.27 -13.14 -7.87
N THR A 113 -31.12 -12.13 -7.68
CA THR A 113 -31.19 -11.33 -6.45
C THR A 113 -31.73 -12.07 -5.24
N GLU A 114 -32.26 -13.28 -5.40
CA GLU A 114 -32.65 -14.15 -4.29
C GLU A 114 -31.45 -14.88 -3.66
N SER A 115 -30.32 -14.94 -4.35
CA SER A 115 -29.07 -15.41 -3.76
C SER A 115 -28.61 -14.50 -2.62
N ALA A 116 -28.19 -15.10 -1.51
CA ALA A 116 -27.66 -14.33 -0.39
C ALA A 116 -26.48 -13.44 -0.80
N LEU A 117 -25.65 -13.92 -1.74
CA LEU A 117 -24.49 -13.15 -2.26
C LEU A 117 -24.93 -11.91 -3.03
N PHE A 118 -26.04 -11.96 -3.74
CA PHE A 118 -26.56 -10.88 -4.58
C PHE A 118 -27.73 -10.10 -3.96
N LYS A 119 -27.96 -10.25 -2.68
CA LYS A 119 -28.97 -9.50 -1.94
C LYS A 119 -28.76 -7.99 -2.11
N ASN A 120 -29.80 -7.28 -2.51
CA ASN A 120 -29.78 -5.85 -2.80
C ASN A 120 -28.81 -5.42 -3.94
N VAL A 121 -28.33 -6.34 -4.76
CA VAL A 121 -27.63 -6.07 -6.01
C VAL A 121 -28.65 -5.89 -7.13
N SER A 122 -28.37 -5.05 -8.10
CA SER A 122 -29.24 -4.85 -9.28
C SER A 122 -29.32 -6.15 -10.09
N PRO A 123 -30.48 -6.52 -10.65
CA PRO A 123 -30.64 -7.76 -11.44
C PRO A 123 -29.71 -7.86 -12.65
N SER A 124 -29.24 -6.72 -13.16
CA SER A 124 -28.17 -6.60 -14.14
C SER A 124 -27.18 -5.56 -13.65
N THR A 125 -25.90 -5.92 -13.62
CA THR A 125 -24.83 -5.07 -13.11
C THR A 125 -23.56 -5.23 -13.93
N ILE A 126 -22.72 -4.19 -13.96
CA ILE A 126 -21.43 -4.25 -14.66
C ILE A 126 -20.38 -4.88 -13.74
N CYS A 127 -19.77 -5.95 -14.21
CA CYS A 127 -18.69 -6.65 -13.53
C CYS A 127 -17.42 -6.67 -14.38
N TRP A 128 -16.27 -6.80 -13.71
CA TRP A 128 -14.98 -6.96 -14.36
C TRP A 128 -14.70 -8.44 -14.63
N MET A 129 -14.66 -8.81 -15.90
CA MET A 129 -14.26 -10.13 -16.35
C MET A 129 -12.78 -10.14 -16.74
N SER A 130 -12.09 -11.23 -16.45
CA SER A 130 -10.68 -11.44 -16.83
C SER A 130 -10.43 -12.95 -16.93
N HIS A 131 -11.00 -13.61 -17.94
CA HIS A 131 -10.86 -15.06 -18.07
C HIS A 131 -10.92 -15.55 -19.52
N THR A 132 -10.21 -16.65 -19.76
CA THR A 132 -10.27 -17.45 -20.99
C THR A 132 -11.04 -18.74 -20.74
N ASP A 133 -10.85 -19.37 -19.57
CA ASP A 133 -11.61 -20.55 -19.15
C ASP A 133 -12.88 -20.13 -18.42
N TYR A 134 -13.96 -20.88 -18.57
CA TYR A 134 -15.25 -20.65 -17.94
C TYR A 134 -15.88 -21.96 -17.45
N ILE A 135 -16.77 -21.87 -16.48
CA ILE A 135 -17.56 -23.02 -16.02
C ILE A 135 -18.68 -23.29 -17.03
N GLU A 136 -18.57 -24.40 -17.75
CA GLU A 136 -19.61 -24.84 -18.70
C GLU A 136 -20.81 -25.44 -17.99
N LYS A 137 -20.55 -26.26 -16.94
CA LYS A 137 -21.57 -26.93 -16.17
C LYS A 137 -21.25 -26.85 -14.69
N ALA A 138 -22.18 -26.31 -13.91
CA ALA A 138 -22.10 -26.31 -12.46
C ALA A 138 -22.12 -27.73 -11.87
N PRO A 139 -21.48 -27.96 -10.71
CA PRO A 139 -21.57 -29.25 -10.00
C PRO A 139 -23.01 -29.60 -9.63
N GLU A 140 -23.27 -30.87 -9.36
CA GLU A 140 -24.57 -31.32 -8.87
C GLU A 140 -24.94 -30.59 -7.57
N LYS A 141 -26.21 -30.23 -7.40
CA LYS A 141 -26.76 -29.45 -6.28
C LYS A 141 -26.30 -27.99 -6.19
N PHE A 142 -25.63 -27.46 -7.20
CA PHE A 142 -25.39 -26.05 -7.30
C PHE A 142 -26.48 -25.35 -8.14
N LYS A 143 -26.95 -24.20 -7.64
CA LYS A 143 -27.83 -23.29 -8.36
C LYS A 143 -26.96 -22.27 -9.11
N ILE A 144 -27.27 -22.01 -10.37
CA ILE A 144 -26.65 -20.92 -11.13
C ILE A 144 -27.27 -19.61 -10.67
N THR A 145 -26.45 -18.66 -10.25
CA THR A 145 -26.89 -17.38 -9.68
C THR A 145 -26.44 -16.16 -10.48
N ALA A 146 -25.56 -16.36 -11.46
CA ALA A 146 -25.20 -15.30 -12.41
C ALA A 146 -24.80 -15.88 -13.77
N HIS A 147 -25.04 -15.13 -14.85
CA HIS A 147 -24.66 -15.52 -16.19
C HIS A 147 -24.43 -14.31 -17.12
N THR A 148 -23.68 -14.54 -18.20
CA THR A 148 -23.59 -13.64 -19.35
C THR A 148 -24.01 -14.40 -20.61
N PRO A 149 -24.14 -13.75 -21.76
CA PRO A 149 -24.39 -14.47 -23.03
C PRO A 149 -23.27 -15.46 -23.42
N VAL A 150 -22.04 -15.26 -22.92
CA VAL A 150 -20.86 -16.08 -23.24
C VAL A 150 -20.49 -17.02 -22.08
N CYS A 151 -20.71 -16.61 -20.84
CA CYS A 151 -20.41 -17.39 -19.64
C CYS A 151 -21.73 -17.85 -18.98
N PRO A 152 -22.16 -19.10 -19.21
CA PRO A 152 -23.45 -19.60 -18.69
C PRO A 152 -23.47 -19.76 -17.17
N VAL A 153 -22.29 -19.87 -16.54
CA VAL A 153 -22.14 -19.99 -15.09
C VAL A 153 -21.14 -18.91 -14.63
N ALA A 154 -21.57 -17.65 -14.65
CA ALA A 154 -20.81 -16.54 -14.10
C ALA A 154 -20.93 -16.43 -12.58
N GLY A 155 -21.92 -17.10 -11.97
CA GLY A 155 -22.08 -17.28 -10.55
C GLY A 155 -22.84 -18.56 -10.23
N MET A 156 -22.48 -19.20 -9.13
CA MET A 156 -23.16 -20.41 -8.64
C MET A 156 -23.08 -20.53 -7.13
N GLU A 157 -24.04 -21.21 -6.54
CA GLU A 157 -24.06 -21.44 -5.11
C GLU A 157 -24.60 -22.82 -4.72
N ASN A 158 -24.09 -23.35 -3.61
CA ASN A 158 -24.72 -24.40 -2.83
C ASN A 158 -24.96 -23.84 -1.42
N ALA A 159 -26.15 -23.27 -1.20
CA ALA A 159 -26.47 -22.57 0.04
C ALA A 159 -26.45 -23.51 1.27
N GLU A 160 -26.80 -24.80 1.11
CA GLU A 160 -26.76 -25.80 2.15
C GLU A 160 -25.34 -26.02 2.70
N LYS A 161 -24.35 -26.07 1.80
CA LYS A 161 -22.93 -26.21 2.14
C LYS A 161 -22.22 -24.87 2.33
N LYS A 162 -22.90 -23.74 2.14
CA LYS A 162 -22.36 -22.38 2.18
C LYS A 162 -21.21 -22.17 1.19
N LEU A 163 -21.31 -22.73 0.00
CA LEU A 163 -20.35 -22.62 -1.08
C LEU A 163 -20.88 -21.64 -2.14
N TYR A 164 -20.12 -20.62 -2.42
CA TYR A 164 -20.46 -19.54 -3.37
C TYR A 164 -19.31 -19.34 -4.35
N ALA A 165 -19.61 -19.00 -5.58
CA ALA A 165 -18.58 -18.79 -6.59
C ALA A 165 -19.02 -17.75 -7.61
N VAL A 166 -18.08 -16.89 -8.03
CA VAL A 166 -18.25 -15.92 -9.10
C VAL A 166 -17.06 -15.97 -10.06
N GLN A 167 -17.32 -15.85 -11.37
CA GLN A 167 -16.29 -15.83 -12.40
C GLN A 167 -15.63 -14.47 -12.51
N PHE A 168 -16.33 -13.40 -12.21
CA PHE A 168 -15.86 -12.01 -12.23
C PHE A 168 -15.15 -11.64 -10.92
N HIS A 169 -14.54 -10.45 -10.93
CA HIS A 169 -13.78 -9.92 -9.81
C HIS A 169 -14.60 -8.87 -9.02
N PRO A 170 -15.25 -9.22 -7.91
CA PRO A 170 -16.01 -8.28 -7.09
C PRO A 170 -15.12 -7.28 -6.33
N GLU A 171 -13.84 -7.58 -6.16
CA GLU A 171 -12.87 -6.78 -5.41
C GLU A 171 -12.41 -5.52 -6.16
N VAL A 172 -12.48 -5.50 -7.50
CA VAL A 172 -11.98 -4.39 -8.30
C VAL A 172 -13.03 -3.28 -8.47
N MET A 173 -12.58 -2.03 -8.61
CA MET A 173 -13.46 -0.86 -8.73
C MET A 173 -14.38 -0.89 -9.98
N HIS A 174 -14.00 -1.65 -11.01
CA HIS A 174 -14.78 -1.76 -12.23
C HIS A 174 -16.02 -2.65 -12.09
N THR A 175 -16.11 -3.45 -11.03
CA THR A 175 -17.33 -4.15 -10.64
C THR A 175 -18.17 -3.20 -9.78
N GLN A 176 -19.24 -2.64 -10.34
CA GLN A 176 -19.98 -1.53 -9.76
C GLN A 176 -20.55 -1.82 -8.38
N GLU A 177 -21.05 -3.02 -8.14
CA GLU A 177 -21.65 -3.42 -6.87
C GLU A 177 -20.82 -4.48 -6.11
N GLY A 178 -19.54 -4.63 -6.47
CA GLY A 178 -18.66 -5.65 -5.90
C GLY A 178 -18.48 -5.55 -4.39
N THR A 179 -18.37 -4.34 -3.85
CA THR A 179 -18.31 -4.11 -2.40
C THR A 179 -19.56 -4.62 -1.68
N LYS A 180 -20.73 -4.47 -2.28
CA LYS A 180 -21.99 -4.99 -1.74
C LYS A 180 -22.00 -6.51 -1.71
N MET A 181 -21.53 -7.16 -2.79
CA MET A 181 -21.42 -8.62 -2.87
C MET A 181 -20.47 -9.18 -1.79
N LEU A 182 -19.30 -8.55 -1.62
CA LEU A 182 -18.35 -8.95 -0.58
C LEU A 182 -18.90 -8.68 0.83
N SER A 183 -19.61 -7.58 1.04
CA SER A 183 -20.31 -7.28 2.29
C SER A 183 -21.38 -8.35 2.63
N ASN A 184 -22.17 -8.77 1.63
CA ASN A 184 -23.16 -9.85 1.80
C ASN A 184 -22.46 -11.17 2.18
N PHE A 185 -21.33 -11.49 1.53
CA PHE A 185 -20.58 -12.69 1.91
C PHE A 185 -20.10 -12.62 3.36
N VAL A 186 -19.49 -11.50 3.76
CA VAL A 186 -18.89 -11.35 5.09
C VAL A 186 -19.95 -11.30 6.19
N TYR A 187 -21.02 -10.51 6.02
CA TYR A 187 -22.02 -10.32 7.05
C TYR A 187 -23.14 -11.35 7.00
N ASP A 188 -23.78 -11.53 5.86
CA ASP A 188 -24.98 -12.36 5.77
C ASP A 188 -24.63 -13.86 5.69
N ILE A 189 -23.54 -14.23 5.02
CA ILE A 189 -23.17 -15.63 4.80
C ILE A 189 -22.20 -16.14 5.88
N CYS A 190 -21.15 -15.38 6.19
CA CYS A 190 -20.17 -15.72 7.23
C CYS A 190 -20.65 -15.39 8.63
N GLY A 191 -21.64 -14.50 8.78
CA GLY A 191 -22.19 -14.08 10.06
C GLY A 191 -21.24 -13.23 10.90
N CYS A 192 -20.36 -12.48 10.25
CA CYS A 192 -19.49 -11.52 10.94
C CYS A 192 -20.28 -10.30 11.42
N THR A 193 -19.82 -9.67 12.50
CA THR A 193 -20.44 -8.48 13.10
C THR A 193 -19.68 -7.20 12.87
N GLY A 194 -18.42 -7.32 12.39
CA GLY A 194 -17.55 -6.17 12.13
C GLY A 194 -16.83 -5.65 13.37
N ASP A 195 -16.07 -6.50 14.02
CA ASP A 195 -15.33 -6.22 15.26
C ASP A 195 -13.92 -5.61 15.04
N TRP A 196 -13.46 -5.55 13.80
CA TRP A 196 -12.17 -4.97 13.44
C TRP A 196 -12.26 -3.44 13.36
N LYS A 197 -12.01 -2.76 14.50
CA LYS A 197 -12.08 -1.30 14.64
C LYS A 197 -10.74 -0.72 15.06
N MET A 198 -10.39 0.45 14.55
CA MET A 198 -9.08 1.05 14.77
C MET A 198 -8.89 1.59 16.19
N ASP A 199 -9.92 2.09 16.84
CA ASP A 199 -9.90 2.46 18.26
C ASP A 199 -9.48 1.27 19.14
N SER A 200 -10.17 0.16 19.00
CA SER A 200 -9.88 -1.08 19.74
C SER A 200 -8.50 -1.66 19.39
N PHE A 201 -8.07 -1.53 18.12
CA PHE A 201 -6.72 -1.90 17.69
C PHE A 201 -5.66 -1.06 18.41
N VAL A 202 -5.83 0.25 18.43
CA VAL A 202 -4.91 1.21 19.06
C VAL A 202 -4.75 0.92 20.55
N GLU A 203 -5.85 0.79 21.30
CA GLU A 203 -5.84 0.50 22.72
C GLU A 203 -5.14 -0.83 23.03
N THR A 204 -5.52 -1.88 22.28
CA THR A 204 -4.93 -3.22 22.43
C THR A 204 -3.44 -3.21 22.14
N THR A 205 -3.02 -2.56 21.06
CA THR A 205 -1.61 -2.49 20.66
C THR A 205 -0.78 -1.73 21.69
N ILE A 206 -1.28 -0.63 22.22
CA ILE A 206 -0.62 0.12 23.31
C ILE A 206 -0.41 -0.78 24.53
N HIS A 207 -1.43 -1.56 24.92
CA HIS A 207 -1.33 -2.46 26.06
C HIS A 207 -0.28 -3.56 25.82
N GLN A 208 -0.32 -4.21 24.66
CA GLN A 208 0.65 -5.25 24.27
C GLN A 208 2.08 -4.73 24.24
N ILE A 209 2.30 -3.54 23.68
CA ILE A 209 3.63 -2.90 23.65
C ILE A 209 4.11 -2.63 25.08
N ARG A 210 3.26 -2.10 25.96
CA ARG A 210 3.60 -1.81 27.35
C ARG A 210 4.01 -3.08 28.10
N GLU A 211 3.26 -4.15 27.96
CA GLU A 211 3.60 -5.44 28.56
C GLU A 211 4.93 -6.02 28.02
N LYS A 212 5.11 -5.91 26.72
CA LYS A 212 6.32 -6.46 26.04
C LYS A 212 7.56 -5.69 26.40
N VAL A 213 7.50 -4.38 26.44
CA VAL A 213 8.66 -3.51 26.70
C VAL A 213 9.03 -3.50 28.18
N GLY A 214 8.04 -3.51 29.10
CA GLY A 214 8.30 -3.34 30.53
C GLY A 214 9.14 -2.09 30.82
N ASP A 215 10.30 -2.28 31.48
CA ASP A 215 11.24 -1.20 31.78
C ASP A 215 12.32 -1.00 30.69
N GLY A 216 12.22 -1.69 29.55
CA GLY A 216 13.20 -1.66 28.47
C GLY A 216 13.24 -0.35 27.70
N LYS A 217 14.37 -0.08 27.03
CA LYS A 217 14.57 1.09 26.17
C LYS A 217 14.25 0.74 24.72
N VAL A 218 13.59 1.66 24.05
CA VAL A 218 13.10 1.48 22.68
C VAL A 218 13.71 2.54 21.77
N LEU A 219 14.20 2.12 20.60
CA LEU A 219 14.75 2.98 19.57
C LEU A 219 13.85 2.92 18.32
N CYS A 220 13.55 4.08 17.75
CA CYS A 220 12.76 4.20 16.53
C CYS A 220 13.46 5.09 15.51
N ALA A 221 13.62 4.60 14.28
CA ALA A 221 14.00 5.44 13.16
C ALA A 221 12.77 6.17 12.63
N LEU A 222 12.71 7.47 12.84
CA LEU A 222 11.61 8.31 12.39
C LEU A 222 11.96 8.91 11.02
N SER A 223 11.30 8.46 9.96
CA SER A 223 11.55 8.94 8.60
C SER A 223 10.71 10.17 8.21
N GLY A 224 9.77 10.59 9.06
CA GLY A 224 8.77 11.61 8.72
C GLY A 224 7.62 11.09 7.85
N GLY A 225 7.66 9.82 7.40
CA GLY A 225 6.55 9.16 6.74
C GLY A 225 5.41 8.77 7.70
N VAL A 226 4.21 8.53 7.18
CA VAL A 226 3.03 8.24 8.02
C VAL A 226 3.23 6.98 8.88
N ASP A 227 3.85 5.91 8.34
CA ASP A 227 4.01 4.65 9.07
C ASP A 227 4.94 4.80 10.27
N SER A 228 6.12 5.40 10.08
CA SER A 228 7.04 5.66 11.17
C SER A 228 6.45 6.63 12.21
N SER A 229 5.65 7.61 11.78
CA SER A 229 4.98 8.55 12.68
C SER A 229 3.91 7.84 13.52
N VAL A 230 3.07 7.02 12.93
CA VAL A 230 2.04 6.24 13.66
C VAL A 230 2.69 5.25 14.61
N ALA A 231 3.74 4.55 14.19
CA ALA A 231 4.50 3.65 15.06
C ALA A 231 5.10 4.41 16.26
N ALA A 232 5.75 5.57 16.03
CA ALA A 232 6.33 6.39 17.09
C ALA A 232 5.28 6.87 18.09
N VAL A 233 4.10 7.30 17.63
CA VAL A 233 3.03 7.76 18.53
C VAL A 233 2.41 6.61 19.34
N LEU A 234 2.22 5.43 18.74
CA LEU A 234 1.80 4.23 19.47
C LEU A 234 2.77 3.90 20.61
N LEU A 235 4.07 3.91 20.32
CA LEU A 235 5.12 3.66 21.29
C LEU A 235 5.17 4.75 22.36
N SER A 236 5.08 6.02 21.97
CA SER A 236 5.05 7.14 22.91
C SER A 236 3.90 7.00 23.94
N LYS A 237 2.69 6.65 23.47
CA LYS A 237 1.54 6.39 24.36
C LYS A 237 1.70 5.14 25.23
N ALA A 238 2.47 4.15 24.76
CA ALA A 238 2.71 2.93 25.52
C ALA A 238 3.78 3.08 26.59
N VAL A 239 4.95 3.69 26.25
CA VAL A 239 6.16 3.65 27.07
C VAL A 239 6.80 5.02 27.33
N GLY A 240 6.24 6.11 26.79
CA GLY A 240 6.70 7.47 27.05
C GLY A 240 8.19 7.67 26.76
N LYS A 241 8.93 8.26 27.69
CA LYS A 241 10.36 8.57 27.59
C LYS A 241 11.30 7.36 27.50
N GLN A 242 10.81 6.14 27.59
CA GLN A 242 11.63 4.97 27.25
C GLN A 242 11.88 4.89 25.72
N LEU A 243 11.04 5.59 24.92
CA LEU A 243 11.20 5.71 23.47
C LEU A 243 12.16 6.84 23.11
N THR A 244 13.16 6.53 22.29
CA THR A 244 14.00 7.52 21.60
C THR A 244 13.78 7.40 20.10
N CYS A 245 13.35 8.51 19.48
CA CYS A 245 13.19 8.63 18.03
C CYS A 245 14.39 9.37 17.44
N VAL A 246 15.04 8.76 16.45
CA VAL A 246 16.13 9.39 15.69
C VAL A 246 15.60 9.76 14.31
N PHE A 247 15.64 11.04 14.00
CA PHE A 247 15.29 11.60 12.71
C PHE A 247 16.56 12.08 11.99
N VAL A 248 16.85 11.49 10.85
CA VAL A 248 18.03 11.83 10.03
C VAL A 248 17.64 12.85 8.96
N ASP A 249 18.08 14.09 9.12
CA ASP A 249 17.97 15.13 8.10
C ASP A 249 19.13 14.98 7.11
N HIS A 250 18.88 14.26 6.04
CA HIS A 250 19.85 13.95 4.99
C HIS A 250 19.91 15.03 3.89
N GLY A 251 19.19 16.14 4.03
CA GLY A 251 19.17 17.22 3.06
C GLY A 251 18.34 16.98 1.79
N LEU A 252 17.78 15.77 1.60
CA LEU A 252 16.96 15.40 0.43
C LEU A 252 15.46 15.37 0.77
N LEU A 253 15.08 16.01 1.86
CA LEU A 253 13.68 16.17 2.28
C LEU A 253 12.97 17.24 1.47
N ARG A 254 11.63 17.23 1.50
CA ARG A 254 10.84 18.37 0.98
C ARG A 254 11.16 19.64 1.75
N LYS A 255 10.82 20.79 1.15
CA LYS A 255 10.97 22.09 1.80
C LYS A 255 10.29 22.09 3.17
N ASN A 256 11.02 22.49 4.22
CA ASN A 256 10.60 22.61 5.62
C ASN A 256 10.17 21.28 6.28
N GLU A 257 10.28 20.13 5.61
CA GLU A 257 9.79 18.85 6.14
C GLU A 257 10.46 18.44 7.46
N GLY A 258 11.78 18.69 7.59
CA GLY A 258 12.50 18.42 8.84
C GLY A 258 11.98 19.25 10.01
N ASP A 259 11.67 20.53 9.77
CA ASP A 259 11.14 21.43 10.79
C ASP A 259 9.69 21.07 11.18
N GLU A 260 8.89 20.64 10.20
CA GLU A 260 7.52 20.12 10.45
C GLU A 260 7.54 18.86 11.33
N VAL A 261 8.47 17.94 11.09
CA VAL A 261 8.63 16.74 11.90
C VAL A 261 9.09 17.10 13.31
N GLU A 262 10.06 17.98 13.44
CA GLU A 262 10.55 18.46 14.74
C GLU A 262 9.48 19.21 15.54
N ALA A 263 8.64 20.01 14.87
CA ALA A 263 7.51 20.70 15.52
C ALA A 263 6.49 19.73 16.14
N VAL A 264 6.34 18.53 15.57
CA VAL A 264 5.38 17.53 16.06
C VAL A 264 6.01 16.59 17.09
N PHE A 265 7.24 16.14 16.87
CA PHE A 265 7.90 15.09 17.66
C PHE A 265 9.03 15.61 18.54
N GLY A 266 9.46 16.85 18.34
CA GLY A 266 10.55 17.47 19.11
C GLY A 266 10.18 17.82 20.55
N PRO A 267 11.10 18.47 21.28
CA PRO A 267 10.91 18.78 22.70
C PRO A 267 9.68 19.63 23.01
N ASP A 268 9.29 20.51 22.09
CA ASP A 268 8.10 21.36 22.19
C ASP A 268 6.86 20.74 21.56
N GLY A 269 6.98 19.50 21.06
CA GLY A 269 5.91 18.76 20.43
C GLY A 269 4.90 18.17 21.43
N GLN A 270 3.84 17.57 20.88
CA GLN A 270 2.72 17.08 21.70
C GLN A 270 2.92 15.66 22.27
N TYR A 271 4.02 14.96 21.92
CA TYR A 271 4.23 13.56 22.29
C TYR A 271 5.35 13.41 23.31
N ASP A 272 5.11 12.55 24.31
CA ASP A 272 6.09 12.25 25.37
C ASP A 272 7.10 11.19 24.88
N LEU A 273 8.19 11.63 24.24
CA LEU A 273 9.28 10.79 23.74
C LEU A 273 10.60 11.57 23.74
N ASN A 274 11.72 10.89 23.56
CA ASN A 274 12.99 11.55 23.30
C ASN A 274 13.17 11.69 21.79
N PHE A 275 13.46 12.90 21.31
CA PHE A 275 13.66 13.17 19.88
C PHE A 275 15.09 13.67 19.62
N ILE A 276 15.74 13.06 18.62
CA ILE A 276 17.09 13.43 18.17
C ILE A 276 17.01 13.72 16.68
N ARG A 277 17.23 14.97 16.28
CA ARG A 277 17.43 15.34 14.87
C ARG A 277 18.91 15.37 14.55
N VAL A 278 19.32 14.54 13.61
CA VAL A 278 20.71 14.47 13.13
C VAL A 278 20.82 15.21 11.81
N ASN A 279 21.54 16.34 11.80
CA ASN A 279 21.85 17.02 10.56
C ASN A 279 23.02 16.31 9.86
N ALA A 280 22.72 15.56 8.82
CA ALA A 280 23.68 14.79 8.03
C ALA A 280 23.80 15.30 6.57
N GLN A 281 23.23 16.47 6.25
CA GLN A 281 23.07 16.96 4.86
C GLN A 281 24.39 16.98 4.09
N GLU A 282 25.45 17.56 4.63
CA GLU A 282 26.76 17.62 3.95
C GLU A 282 27.36 16.25 3.70
N ARG A 283 27.14 15.31 4.63
CA ARG A 283 27.62 13.95 4.52
C ARG A 283 26.96 13.24 3.33
N PHE A 284 25.66 13.36 3.16
CA PHE A 284 24.94 12.80 2.02
C PHE A 284 25.31 13.46 0.72
N TYR A 285 25.41 14.80 0.66
CA TYR A 285 25.86 15.51 -0.54
C TYR A 285 27.24 15.08 -0.98
N SER A 286 28.18 14.94 -0.04
CA SER A 286 29.55 14.49 -0.33
C SER A 286 29.60 13.09 -0.93
N LYS A 287 28.75 12.17 -0.46
CA LYS A 287 28.65 10.81 -0.99
C LYS A 287 27.97 10.72 -2.35
N LEU A 288 27.09 11.67 -2.66
CA LEU A 288 26.37 11.74 -3.93
C LEU A 288 27.09 12.54 -5.01
N ALA A 289 28.22 13.18 -4.68
CA ALA A 289 28.99 13.97 -5.63
C ALA A 289 29.43 13.10 -6.82
N GLY A 290 29.14 13.56 -8.04
CA GLY A 290 29.44 12.84 -9.29
C GLY A 290 28.56 11.61 -9.58
N VAL A 291 27.57 11.31 -8.74
CA VAL A 291 26.67 10.15 -8.93
C VAL A 291 25.43 10.57 -9.69
N SER A 292 25.25 10.06 -10.91
CA SER A 292 24.09 10.34 -11.75
C SER A 292 23.12 9.16 -11.90
N ASP A 293 23.59 7.94 -11.71
CA ASP A 293 22.78 6.73 -11.82
C ASP A 293 21.76 6.61 -10.65
N PRO A 294 20.47 6.46 -10.92
CA PRO A 294 19.43 6.46 -9.88
C PRO A 294 19.53 5.27 -8.91
N GLU A 295 19.93 4.09 -9.36
CA GLU A 295 20.09 2.94 -8.48
C GLU A 295 21.31 3.06 -7.57
N LYS A 296 22.40 3.66 -8.07
CA LYS A 296 23.56 3.99 -7.22
C LYS A 296 23.19 5.03 -6.17
N LYS A 297 22.43 6.07 -6.54
CA LYS A 297 21.92 7.06 -5.57
C LYS A 297 21.11 6.38 -4.46
N ARG A 298 20.17 5.50 -4.81
CA ARG A 298 19.34 4.76 -3.85
C ARG A 298 20.20 3.96 -2.87
N LYS A 299 21.18 3.21 -3.38
CA LYS A 299 22.10 2.41 -2.55
C LYS A 299 22.92 3.29 -1.61
N ILE A 300 23.53 4.35 -2.12
CA ILE A 300 24.36 5.27 -1.30
C ILE A 300 23.52 5.92 -0.21
N ILE A 301 22.34 6.42 -0.54
CA ILE A 301 21.42 7.06 0.43
C ILE A 301 21.00 6.06 1.50
N GLY A 302 20.60 4.85 1.11
CA GLY A 302 20.20 3.82 2.04
C GLY A 302 21.33 3.38 2.98
N GLU A 303 22.51 3.09 2.44
CA GLU A 303 23.69 2.69 3.25
C GLU A 303 24.11 3.81 4.20
N GLU A 304 24.13 5.06 3.74
CA GLU A 304 24.55 6.17 4.57
C GLU A 304 23.55 6.48 5.68
N PHE A 305 22.25 6.35 5.40
CA PHE A 305 21.21 6.47 6.42
C PHE A 305 21.42 5.46 7.56
N ILE A 306 21.71 4.20 7.23
CA ILE A 306 21.98 3.17 8.24
C ILE A 306 23.19 3.55 9.08
N ARG A 307 24.29 3.98 8.45
CA ARG A 307 25.51 4.36 9.17
C ARG A 307 25.28 5.52 10.14
N VAL A 308 24.55 6.54 9.70
CA VAL A 308 24.20 7.67 10.58
C VAL A 308 23.33 7.18 11.74
N PHE A 309 22.34 6.36 11.47
CA PHE A 309 21.48 5.80 12.50
C PHE A 309 22.25 4.92 13.50
N GLU A 310 23.16 4.08 13.04
CA GLU A 310 24.05 3.26 13.89
C GLU A 310 24.95 4.09 14.79
N GLU A 311 25.52 5.19 14.26
CA GLU A 311 26.36 6.10 15.02
C GLU A 311 25.58 6.75 16.15
N GLU A 312 24.33 7.17 15.89
CA GLU A 312 23.45 7.74 16.92
C GLU A 312 22.99 6.67 17.93
N ALA A 313 22.65 5.48 17.48
CA ALA A 313 22.29 4.38 18.36
C ALA A 313 23.42 4.04 19.33
N LYS A 314 24.67 4.07 18.90
CA LYS A 314 25.84 3.85 19.77
C LYS A 314 26.00 4.95 20.84
N LYS A 315 25.65 6.21 20.52
CA LYS A 315 25.68 7.32 21.48
C LYS A 315 24.58 7.18 22.53
N ILE A 316 23.41 6.67 22.14
CA ILE A 316 22.28 6.41 23.03
C ILE A 316 22.62 5.29 24.04
N GLY A 317 23.48 4.34 23.63
CA GLY A 317 23.91 3.22 24.44
C GLY A 317 22.99 2.00 24.33
N ALA A 318 22.90 1.18 25.38
CA ALA A 318 22.13 -0.05 25.37
C ALA A 318 20.63 0.22 25.09
N VAL A 319 20.11 -0.44 24.06
CA VAL A 319 18.71 -0.40 23.66
C VAL A 319 18.19 -1.83 23.61
N ASP A 320 17.01 -2.05 24.16
CA ASP A 320 16.41 -3.40 24.22
C ASP A 320 15.59 -3.74 22.98
N PHE A 321 14.92 -2.74 22.39
CA PHE A 321 14.00 -2.93 21.29
C PHE A 321 14.21 -1.92 20.16
N LEU A 322 14.13 -2.40 18.92
CA LEU A 322 14.07 -1.57 17.72
C LEU A 322 12.64 -1.55 17.16
N VAL A 323 12.15 -0.37 16.81
CA VAL A 323 10.82 -0.23 16.15
C VAL A 323 10.98 -0.22 14.64
N GLN A 324 10.17 -1.00 13.97
CA GLN A 324 10.08 -1.03 12.53
C GLN A 324 8.65 -0.76 12.06
N GLY A 325 8.49 0.13 11.08
CA GLY A 325 7.20 0.54 10.53
C GLY A 325 6.65 -0.41 9.46
N THR A 326 6.92 -1.71 9.56
CA THR A 326 6.40 -2.75 8.65
C THR A 326 4.88 -2.74 8.66
N ILE A 327 4.27 -2.78 7.49
CA ILE A 327 2.82 -2.88 7.29
C ILE A 327 2.43 -4.21 6.65
N TYR A 328 1.14 -4.54 6.64
CA TYR A 328 0.68 -5.86 6.20
C TYR A 328 1.04 -6.22 4.73
N PRO A 329 0.99 -5.31 3.76
CA PRO A 329 1.50 -5.58 2.40
C PRO A 329 2.95 -6.05 2.37
N ASP A 330 3.84 -5.45 3.17
CA ASP A 330 5.26 -5.85 3.24
C ASP A 330 5.40 -7.30 3.73
N VAL A 331 4.52 -7.72 4.65
CA VAL A 331 4.48 -9.09 5.17
C VAL A 331 4.07 -10.09 4.09
N ILE A 332 3.04 -9.75 3.29
CA ILE A 332 2.55 -10.60 2.20
C ILE A 332 3.64 -10.76 1.12
N GLU A 333 4.27 -9.66 0.70
CA GLU A 333 5.32 -9.65 -0.32
C GLU A 333 6.58 -10.41 0.11
N SER A 334 6.89 -10.40 1.40
CA SER A 334 8.03 -11.14 1.95
C SER A 334 7.81 -12.65 2.02
N GLY A 335 6.62 -13.14 1.75
CA GLY A 335 6.21 -14.55 1.78
C GLY A 335 5.90 -15.08 3.18
N LEU A 336 4.68 -15.49 3.38
CA LEU A 336 4.13 -16.03 4.65
C LEU A 336 4.76 -17.38 5.10
N GLY A 337 5.82 -17.87 4.49
CA GLY A 337 6.21 -19.26 4.64
C GLY A 337 7.64 -19.64 4.97
N LYS A 338 8.62 -18.76 4.95
CA LYS A 338 9.99 -19.15 5.32
C LYS A 338 10.69 -18.04 6.08
N SER A 339 10.85 -18.29 7.37
CA SER A 339 11.75 -17.62 8.32
C SER A 339 11.72 -16.08 8.25
N ALA A 340 11.57 -15.50 9.40
CA ALA A 340 11.81 -14.10 9.73
C ALA A 340 13.26 -13.63 9.42
N VAL A 341 13.77 -13.96 8.25
CA VAL A 341 14.78 -13.16 7.58
C VAL A 341 13.99 -12.18 6.75
N ILE A 342 13.56 -11.13 7.41
CA ILE A 342 13.06 -9.92 6.79
C ILE A 342 14.04 -9.59 5.68
N LYS A 343 13.60 -9.76 4.43
CA LYS A 343 14.28 -9.14 3.30
C LYS A 343 14.15 -7.65 3.51
N SER A 344 15.18 -7.09 4.09
CA SER A 344 15.45 -5.69 4.39
C SER A 344 15.44 -4.77 3.15
N HIS A 345 14.67 -5.08 2.10
CA HIS A 345 14.77 -4.37 0.82
C HIS A 345 13.76 -3.24 0.63
N HIS A 346 12.75 -3.13 1.49
CA HIS A 346 11.79 -2.01 1.44
C HIS A 346 11.84 -1.08 2.64
N ASN A 347 12.42 -1.50 3.77
CA ASN A 347 12.74 -0.62 4.87
C ASN A 347 14.26 -0.44 4.94
N VAL A 348 14.74 0.74 4.62
CA VAL A 348 16.08 1.28 4.85
C VAL A 348 17.13 0.19 5.07
N GLY A 349 17.75 -0.24 3.99
CA GLY A 349 18.77 -1.28 3.85
C GLY A 349 19.41 -1.79 5.13
N GLY A 350 19.08 -3.02 5.53
CA GLY A 350 19.75 -3.76 6.60
C GLY A 350 19.46 -3.29 8.03
N LEU A 351 19.31 -4.26 8.93
CA LEU A 351 19.36 -3.98 10.35
C LEU A 351 20.78 -3.53 10.71
N PRO A 352 20.93 -2.58 11.67
CA PRO A 352 22.26 -2.21 12.16
C PRO A 352 22.99 -3.41 12.74
N ASP A 353 24.08 -3.82 12.13
CA ASP A 353 24.90 -4.96 12.61
C ASP A 353 25.58 -4.69 13.96
N CYS A 354 25.54 -3.45 14.41
CA CYS A 354 26.31 -2.99 15.56
C CYS A 354 25.51 -2.76 16.83
N VAL A 355 24.18 -2.98 16.81
CA VAL A 355 23.30 -2.79 17.98
C VAL A 355 22.64 -4.12 18.31
N ASP A 356 23.02 -4.70 19.45
CA ASP A 356 22.36 -5.89 20.00
C ASP A 356 21.02 -5.46 20.64
N PHE A 357 19.90 -5.72 19.94
CA PHE A 357 18.58 -5.62 20.57
C PHE A 357 18.02 -7.00 20.85
N LYS A 358 17.16 -7.06 21.86
CA LYS A 358 16.47 -8.29 22.24
C LYS A 358 15.46 -8.70 21.18
N GLU A 359 14.72 -7.71 20.63
CA GLU A 359 13.64 -7.98 19.70
C GLU A 359 13.25 -6.71 18.89
N ILE A 360 12.62 -6.95 17.73
CA ILE A 360 12.01 -5.90 16.89
C ILE A 360 10.52 -5.79 17.23
N ILE A 361 10.04 -4.55 17.37
CA ILE A 361 8.62 -4.25 17.56
C ILE A 361 8.08 -3.72 16.25
N GLU A 362 7.10 -4.41 15.69
CA GLU A 362 6.40 -4.06 14.44
C GLU A 362 4.91 -3.78 14.72
N PRO A 363 4.58 -2.61 15.26
CA PRO A 363 3.22 -2.35 15.76
C PRO A 363 2.16 -2.28 14.66
N LEU A 364 2.58 -2.05 13.41
CA LEU A 364 1.68 -1.86 12.27
C LEU A 364 1.62 -3.09 11.35
N ARG A 365 2.30 -4.18 11.69
CA ARG A 365 2.45 -5.39 10.88
C ARG A 365 1.11 -5.99 10.39
N LEU A 366 0.04 -5.75 11.11
CA LEU A 366 -1.29 -6.25 10.80
C LEU A 366 -2.14 -5.29 9.97
N LEU A 367 -1.68 -4.07 9.70
CA LEU A 367 -2.47 -3.00 9.09
C LEU A 367 -2.13 -2.81 7.61
N PHE A 368 -3.17 -2.58 6.80
CA PHE A 368 -3.03 -1.95 5.49
C PHE A 368 -2.76 -0.45 5.62
N LYS A 369 -2.29 0.18 4.56
CA LYS A 369 -1.91 1.61 4.55
C LYS A 369 -3.06 2.56 4.96
N ASP A 370 -4.27 2.26 4.52
CA ASP A 370 -5.46 3.04 4.89
C ASP A 370 -5.85 2.83 6.36
N GLU A 371 -5.64 1.62 6.90
CA GLU A 371 -5.83 1.34 8.33
C GLU A 371 -4.79 2.05 9.19
N VAL A 372 -3.53 2.13 8.74
CA VAL A 372 -2.48 2.93 9.40
C VAL A 372 -2.89 4.40 9.49
N ARG A 373 -3.45 4.96 8.39
CA ARG A 373 -3.95 6.34 8.40
C ARG A 373 -5.11 6.53 9.39
N ARG A 374 -6.07 5.61 9.42
CA ARG A 374 -7.18 5.65 10.40
C ARG A 374 -6.66 5.55 11.83
N ALA A 375 -5.74 4.63 12.11
CA ALA A 375 -5.08 4.53 13.41
C ALA A 375 -4.33 5.82 13.78
N GLY A 376 -3.70 6.48 12.81
CA GLY A 376 -3.04 7.77 12.98
C GLY A 376 -4.01 8.88 13.42
N LEU A 377 -5.20 8.93 12.82
CA LEU A 377 -6.25 9.88 13.23
C LEU A 377 -6.75 9.59 14.65
N GLU A 378 -7.01 8.31 14.99
CA GLU A 378 -7.40 7.89 16.34
C GLU A 378 -6.34 8.24 17.40
N LEU A 379 -5.08 8.24 17.03
CA LEU A 379 -3.97 8.64 17.88
C LEU A 379 -3.84 10.16 18.05
N GLY A 380 -4.59 10.96 17.28
CA GLY A 380 -4.55 12.41 17.27
C GLY A 380 -3.38 12.99 16.47
N ILE A 381 -2.82 12.24 15.53
CA ILE A 381 -1.80 12.76 14.61
C ILE A 381 -2.45 13.77 13.66
N PRO A 382 -1.83 14.94 13.43
CA PRO A 382 -2.38 15.95 12.53
C PRO A 382 -2.70 15.39 11.13
N GLU A 383 -3.87 15.74 10.61
CA GLU A 383 -4.39 15.21 9.34
C GLU A 383 -3.41 15.41 8.17
N TYR A 384 -2.71 16.54 8.12
CA TYR A 384 -1.73 16.81 7.07
C TYR A 384 -0.51 15.87 7.09
N LEU A 385 -0.18 15.27 8.24
CA LEU A 385 0.85 14.23 8.35
C LEU A 385 0.28 12.86 7.97
N VAL A 386 -0.94 12.55 8.41
CA VAL A 386 -1.60 11.27 8.13
C VAL A 386 -1.88 11.08 6.63
N TYR A 387 -2.34 12.13 5.95
CA TYR A 387 -2.65 12.11 4.53
C TYR A 387 -1.52 12.61 3.63
N ARG A 388 -0.32 12.81 4.20
CA ARG A 388 0.86 13.13 3.40
C ARG A 388 1.03 12.10 2.29
N GLN A 389 1.18 12.59 1.05
CA GLN A 389 1.43 11.72 -0.09
C GLN A 389 2.74 10.92 0.08
N PRO A 390 2.85 9.73 -0.53
CA PRO A 390 4.07 8.94 -0.50
C PRO A 390 5.30 9.77 -0.90
N PHE A 391 6.41 9.50 -0.20
CA PHE A 391 7.68 10.11 -0.50
C PHE A 391 8.73 9.00 -0.60
N PRO A 392 9.53 8.96 -1.66
CA PRO A 392 10.48 7.86 -1.84
C PRO A 392 11.55 7.87 -0.75
N GLY A 393 12.01 6.69 -0.32
CA GLY A 393 13.06 6.56 0.68
C GLY A 393 14.32 7.38 0.37
N PRO A 394 14.80 7.45 -0.90
CA PRO A 394 15.92 8.32 -1.29
C PRO A 394 15.58 9.82 -1.31
N GLY A 395 14.38 10.22 -0.95
CA GLY A 395 13.94 11.61 -0.97
C GLY A 395 14.00 12.24 -2.36
N LEU A 396 14.35 13.52 -2.41
CA LEU A 396 14.49 14.27 -3.68
C LEU A 396 15.64 13.78 -4.55
N GLY A 397 16.53 12.91 -4.05
CA GLY A 397 17.67 12.40 -4.83
C GLY A 397 17.27 11.68 -6.11
N VAL A 398 16.08 11.03 -6.16
CA VAL A 398 15.52 10.36 -7.35
C VAL A 398 14.64 11.30 -8.20
N ARG A 399 14.35 12.51 -7.71
CA ARG A 399 13.64 13.56 -8.46
C ARG A 399 14.59 14.58 -9.12
N ILE A 400 15.87 14.32 -9.06
CA ILE A 400 16.92 15.09 -9.74
C ILE A 400 17.59 14.17 -10.74
N VAL A 401 17.33 14.38 -12.02
CA VAL A 401 18.02 13.65 -13.10
C VAL A 401 19.49 14.10 -13.14
N GLY A 402 20.41 13.14 -13.16
CA GLY A 402 21.85 13.44 -13.09
C GLY A 402 22.36 13.62 -11.65
N GLU A 403 23.46 14.33 -11.49
CA GLU A 403 24.12 14.57 -10.20
C GLU A 403 23.26 15.39 -9.24
N VAL A 404 23.29 15.03 -7.96
CA VAL A 404 22.61 15.75 -6.88
C VAL A 404 23.56 16.78 -6.27
N THR A 405 23.12 18.04 -6.23
CA THR A 405 23.84 19.13 -5.58
C THR A 405 22.91 19.93 -4.67
N PRO A 406 23.41 20.63 -3.64
CA PRO A 406 22.57 21.47 -2.77
C PRO A 406 21.73 22.51 -3.54
N GLU A 407 22.28 23.07 -4.62
CA GLU A 407 21.58 24.02 -5.49
C GLU A 407 20.39 23.36 -6.19
N LYS A 408 20.59 22.18 -6.80
CA LYS A 408 19.55 21.43 -7.50
C LYS A 408 18.45 20.95 -6.54
N VAL A 409 18.83 20.53 -5.34
CA VAL A 409 17.87 20.15 -4.28
C VAL A 409 17.00 21.34 -3.91
N ARG A 410 17.57 22.53 -3.70
CA ARG A 410 16.80 23.74 -3.39
C ARG A 410 15.83 24.10 -4.52
N ILE A 411 16.25 23.99 -5.77
CA ILE A 411 15.37 24.23 -6.93
C ILE A 411 14.15 23.30 -6.88
N VAL A 412 14.38 22.00 -6.64
CA VAL A 412 13.27 21.03 -6.56
C VAL A 412 12.39 21.29 -5.35
N GLN A 413 12.97 21.59 -4.19
CA GLN A 413 12.22 21.93 -2.97
C GLN A 413 11.29 23.12 -3.19
N ASP A 414 11.79 24.19 -3.79
CA ASP A 414 11.00 25.40 -4.02
C ASP A 414 9.92 25.17 -5.09
N ALA A 415 10.25 24.52 -6.21
CA ALA A 415 9.31 24.20 -7.26
C ALA A 415 8.20 23.22 -6.79
N ASP A 416 8.57 22.19 -6.04
CA ASP A 416 7.62 21.21 -5.47
C ASP A 416 6.67 21.85 -4.45
N ALA A 417 7.20 22.75 -3.62
CA ALA A 417 6.38 23.49 -2.65
C ALA A 417 5.33 24.36 -3.34
N ILE A 418 5.75 25.11 -4.39
CA ILE A 418 4.83 25.93 -5.20
C ILE A 418 3.78 25.06 -5.88
N TYR A 419 4.18 23.94 -6.48
CA TYR A 419 3.27 23.04 -7.17
C TYR A 419 2.20 22.46 -6.21
N ARG A 420 2.63 21.93 -5.07
CA ARG A 420 1.71 21.41 -4.05
C ARG A 420 0.76 22.48 -3.52
N GLU A 421 1.26 23.68 -3.28
CA GLU A 421 0.45 24.80 -2.79
C GLU A 421 -0.64 25.20 -3.79
N GLU A 422 -0.31 25.35 -5.08
CA GLU A 422 -1.28 25.76 -6.09
C GLU A 422 -2.32 24.67 -6.38
N LEU A 423 -1.93 23.38 -6.38
CA LEU A 423 -2.88 22.29 -6.49
C LEU A 423 -3.88 22.26 -5.32
N ALA A 424 -3.39 22.44 -4.09
CA ALA A 424 -4.23 22.49 -2.90
C ALA A 424 -5.19 23.67 -2.92
N LYS A 425 -4.73 24.88 -3.30
CA LYS A 425 -5.57 26.06 -3.48
C LYS A 425 -6.68 25.89 -4.51
N ALA A 426 -6.37 25.16 -5.59
CA ALA A 426 -7.32 24.85 -6.65
C ALA A 426 -8.23 23.63 -6.33
N GLY A 427 -7.98 22.91 -5.22
CA GLY A 427 -8.68 21.67 -4.87
C GLY A 427 -8.40 20.52 -5.83
N CYS A 428 -7.31 20.60 -6.62
CA CYS A 428 -6.90 19.60 -7.60
C CYS A 428 -6.00 18.51 -7.01
N ASP A 429 -5.61 18.61 -5.75
CA ASP A 429 -4.80 17.62 -5.04
C ASP A 429 -5.60 16.39 -4.60
N LYS A 430 -6.93 16.55 -4.49
CA LYS A 430 -7.83 15.48 -4.07
C LYS A 430 -7.99 14.43 -5.17
N GLY A 431 -7.82 13.16 -4.82
CA GLY A 431 -7.94 12.03 -5.76
C GLY A 431 -6.66 11.74 -6.55
N LEU A 432 -5.61 12.55 -6.40
CA LEU A 432 -4.30 12.23 -6.96
C LEU A 432 -3.57 11.20 -6.09
N GLY A 433 -2.97 10.20 -6.74
CA GLY A 433 -2.13 9.21 -6.06
C GLY A 433 -0.79 9.80 -5.63
N GLN A 434 -0.16 10.56 -6.53
CA GLN A 434 1.10 11.25 -6.29
C GLN A 434 1.26 12.43 -7.24
N PHE A 435 1.86 13.51 -6.76
CA PHE A 435 2.23 14.68 -7.57
C PHE A 435 3.46 15.36 -6.99
N PHE A 436 4.33 15.85 -7.85
CA PHE A 436 5.61 16.44 -7.46
C PHE A 436 6.26 17.23 -8.60
N ALA A 437 7.27 18.01 -8.25
CA ALA A 437 8.21 18.59 -9.18
C ALA A 437 9.53 17.80 -9.22
N ALA A 438 10.14 17.69 -10.39
CA ALA A 438 11.43 17.06 -10.59
C ALA A 438 12.32 17.93 -11.45
N LEU A 439 13.64 17.85 -11.25
CA LEU A 439 14.62 18.57 -12.04
C LEU A 439 15.15 17.68 -13.16
N THR A 440 14.89 18.12 -14.38
CA THR A 440 15.36 17.44 -15.56
C THR A 440 16.82 17.73 -15.82
N ASN A 441 17.78 17.38 -15.87
CA ASN A 441 19.12 17.89 -16.18
C ASN A 441 19.21 18.72 -17.51
N MET A 442 18.06 18.98 -18.14
CA MET A 442 17.96 19.80 -19.36
C MET A 442 18.14 21.27 -19.02
N ARG A 443 18.99 21.94 -19.77
CA ARG A 443 19.12 23.39 -19.76
C ARG A 443 18.64 23.97 -21.08
N SER A 444 18.03 25.13 -21.03
CA SER A 444 17.52 25.82 -22.20
C SER A 444 17.82 27.31 -22.15
N VAL A 445 17.90 27.92 -23.36
CA VAL A 445 18.01 29.36 -23.46
C VAL A 445 16.67 30.00 -23.10
N GLY A 446 16.73 31.02 -22.26
CA GLY A 446 15.61 31.88 -21.91
C GLY A 446 15.99 33.36 -22.12
N VAL A 447 14.99 34.22 -22.05
CA VAL A 447 15.15 35.67 -21.99
C VAL A 447 14.42 36.16 -20.76
N MET A 448 15.13 36.70 -19.79
CA MET A 448 14.58 37.20 -18.54
C MET A 448 15.16 38.59 -18.24
N GLY A 449 14.32 39.63 -18.19
CA GLY A 449 14.78 40.99 -17.95
C GLY A 449 15.78 41.50 -18.99
N ASP A 450 15.52 41.29 -20.30
CA ASP A 450 16.37 41.66 -21.43
C ASP A 450 17.74 40.94 -21.52
N GLU A 451 18.00 39.98 -20.60
CA GLU A 451 19.23 39.17 -20.63
C GLU A 451 18.90 37.72 -21.07
N ARG A 452 19.89 37.12 -21.77
CA ARG A 452 19.83 35.69 -22.08
C ARG A 452 20.20 34.87 -20.86
N THR A 453 19.36 33.92 -20.51
CA THR A 453 19.65 32.93 -19.47
C THR A 453 19.88 31.55 -20.08
N TYR A 454 20.57 30.68 -19.32
CA TYR A 454 20.78 29.28 -19.68
C TYR A 454 20.57 28.44 -18.42
N ASP A 455 19.28 28.19 -18.14
CA ASP A 455 18.82 27.64 -16.86
C ASP A 455 18.11 26.30 -17.04
N TYR A 456 17.76 25.68 -15.93
CA TYR A 456 17.14 24.37 -15.90
C TYR A 456 15.67 24.38 -16.31
N ALA A 457 15.22 23.20 -16.77
CA ALA A 457 13.81 22.89 -16.92
C ALA A 457 13.34 22.01 -15.75
N VAL A 458 12.22 22.39 -15.14
CA VAL A 458 11.52 21.62 -14.13
C VAL A 458 10.38 20.85 -14.80
N ALA A 459 10.24 19.56 -14.49
CA ALA A 459 9.11 18.73 -14.87
C ALA A 459 8.12 18.66 -13.70
N LEU A 460 6.85 18.94 -13.99
CA LEU A 460 5.73 18.70 -13.09
C LEU A 460 5.11 17.35 -13.45
N ARG A 461 4.78 16.55 -12.45
CA ARG A 461 4.11 15.28 -12.64
C ARG A 461 2.96 15.14 -11.64
N ALA A 462 1.81 14.67 -12.13
CA ALA A 462 0.70 14.22 -11.29
C ALA A 462 0.12 12.95 -11.90
N VAL A 463 -0.22 11.98 -11.05
CA VAL A 463 -0.75 10.70 -11.49
C VAL A 463 -1.97 10.28 -10.67
N ILE A 464 -2.89 9.61 -11.36
CA ILE A 464 -4.02 8.89 -10.77
C ILE A 464 -3.63 7.41 -10.73
N THR A 465 -3.77 6.81 -9.57
CA THR A 465 -3.47 5.38 -9.36
C THR A 465 -4.27 4.85 -8.18
N SER A 466 -4.60 3.57 -8.24
CA SER A 466 -5.26 2.85 -7.14
C SER A 466 -4.29 1.98 -6.32
N ASP A 467 -3.25 1.48 -6.95
CA ASP A 467 -2.37 0.44 -6.41
C ASP A 467 -0.87 0.71 -6.61
N PHE A 468 -0.50 1.80 -7.27
CA PHE A 468 0.86 2.15 -7.68
C PHE A 468 1.53 1.15 -8.64
N MET A 469 0.85 0.08 -9.03
CA MET A 469 1.30 -0.84 -10.08
C MET A 469 1.12 -0.22 -11.45
N THR A 470 -0.04 0.37 -11.66
CA THR A 470 -0.38 1.16 -12.85
C THR A 470 -0.71 2.60 -12.46
N ALA A 471 -0.45 3.54 -13.35
CA ALA A 471 -0.78 4.93 -13.14
C ALA A 471 -1.03 5.65 -14.47
N GLU A 472 -1.98 6.56 -14.48
CA GLU A 472 -2.25 7.47 -15.60
C GLU A 472 -1.89 8.89 -15.21
N ALA A 473 -1.43 9.70 -16.18
CA ALA A 473 -1.20 11.11 -15.93
C ALA A 473 -2.53 11.80 -15.60
N ALA A 474 -2.54 12.61 -14.57
CA ALA A 474 -3.72 13.36 -14.17
C ALA A 474 -3.95 14.57 -15.10
N GLU A 475 -5.18 14.87 -15.41
CA GLU A 475 -5.56 16.08 -16.11
C GLU A 475 -5.62 17.26 -15.13
N ILE A 476 -4.54 18.03 -15.05
CA ILE A 476 -4.52 19.26 -14.26
C ILE A 476 -4.99 20.42 -15.17
N PRO A 477 -5.95 21.26 -14.72
CA PRO A 477 -6.39 22.41 -15.51
C PRO A 477 -5.25 23.34 -15.91
N PHE A 478 -5.23 23.77 -17.16
CA PHE A 478 -4.15 24.62 -17.70
C PHE A 478 -3.98 25.94 -16.94
N ASP A 479 -5.06 26.53 -16.44
CA ASP A 479 -5.00 27.76 -15.65
C ASP A 479 -4.24 27.56 -14.33
N VAL A 480 -4.35 26.36 -13.72
CA VAL A 480 -3.57 25.97 -12.54
C VAL A 480 -2.10 25.77 -12.93
N LEU A 481 -1.83 25.02 -14.01
CA LEU A 481 -0.46 24.80 -14.50
C LEU A 481 0.23 26.13 -14.89
N PHE A 482 -0.51 27.08 -15.48
CA PHE A 482 0.03 28.41 -15.79
C PHE A 482 0.35 29.23 -14.53
N LYS A 483 -0.44 29.13 -13.46
CA LYS A 483 -0.10 29.74 -12.17
C LYS A 483 1.15 29.14 -11.57
N VAL A 484 1.26 27.80 -11.55
CA VAL A 484 2.47 27.09 -11.10
C VAL A 484 3.68 27.53 -11.91
N MET A 485 3.60 27.49 -13.23
CA MET A 485 4.68 27.91 -14.14
C MET A 485 5.10 29.35 -13.84
N THR A 486 4.15 30.28 -13.73
CA THR A 486 4.43 31.70 -13.47
C THR A 486 5.16 31.89 -12.14
N ARG A 487 4.73 31.20 -11.09
CA ARG A 487 5.36 31.25 -9.80
C ARG A 487 6.76 30.61 -9.80
N VAL A 488 6.90 29.42 -10.40
CA VAL A 488 8.19 28.74 -10.49
C VAL A 488 9.23 29.60 -11.22
N ILE A 489 8.88 30.19 -12.37
CA ILE A 489 9.79 31.04 -13.11
C ILE A 489 10.18 32.31 -12.33
N ASN A 490 9.27 32.90 -11.58
CA ASN A 490 9.52 34.16 -10.86
C ASN A 490 10.17 33.97 -9.50
N GLU A 491 9.84 32.86 -8.79
CA GLU A 491 10.26 32.64 -7.40
C GLU A 491 11.46 31.68 -7.28
N VAL A 492 11.68 30.77 -8.26
CA VAL A 492 12.74 29.76 -8.21
C VAL A 492 13.92 30.18 -9.12
N LYS A 493 15.03 30.58 -8.52
CA LYS A 493 16.23 30.95 -9.27
C LYS A 493 16.85 29.75 -10.00
N GLY A 494 17.29 29.95 -11.24
CA GLY A 494 17.96 28.93 -12.05
C GLY A 494 16.97 28.04 -12.85
N VAL A 495 15.70 28.46 -12.96
CA VAL A 495 14.68 27.80 -13.78
C VAL A 495 14.09 28.79 -14.78
N ASN A 496 14.11 28.42 -16.06
CA ASN A 496 13.50 29.20 -17.14
C ASN A 496 12.47 28.42 -17.96
N ARG A 497 12.17 27.18 -17.58
CA ARG A 497 11.21 26.31 -18.30
C ARG A 497 10.49 25.35 -17.35
N VAL A 498 9.20 25.18 -17.58
CA VAL A 498 8.35 24.22 -16.87
C VAL A 498 7.70 23.28 -17.89
N LEU A 499 7.77 21.99 -17.64
CA LEU A 499 7.20 20.90 -18.45
C LEU A 499 6.15 20.17 -17.64
N TYR A 500 5.22 19.49 -18.31
CA TYR A 500 4.29 18.57 -17.66
C TYR A 500 4.47 17.17 -18.26
N ASP A 501 4.73 16.16 -17.43
CA ASP A 501 4.93 14.78 -17.87
C ASP A 501 3.60 14.04 -17.97
N LEU A 502 3.24 13.64 -19.21
CA LEU A 502 2.01 12.94 -19.57
C LEU A 502 2.18 11.41 -19.61
N THR A 503 3.33 10.87 -19.25
CA THR A 503 3.64 9.46 -19.43
C THR A 503 2.90 8.59 -18.40
N SER A 504 2.19 7.56 -18.88
CA SER A 504 1.57 6.56 -18.01
C SER A 504 2.58 5.55 -17.47
N LYS A 505 2.19 4.81 -16.43
CA LYS A 505 2.91 3.63 -15.96
C LYS A 505 2.07 2.36 -16.20
N PRO A 506 2.52 1.40 -17.01
CA PRO A 506 3.67 1.47 -17.90
C PRO A 506 3.44 2.45 -19.08
N PRO A 507 4.46 2.84 -19.93
CA PRO A 507 5.84 2.35 -19.93
C PRO A 507 6.77 3.08 -18.95
N GLY A 508 6.41 4.27 -18.47
CA GLY A 508 7.22 5.00 -17.50
C GLY A 508 7.09 4.44 -16.07
N THR A 509 7.83 5.04 -15.15
CA THR A 509 7.64 4.87 -13.71
C THR A 509 6.92 6.10 -13.13
N ILE A 510 6.47 6.08 -11.88
CA ILE A 510 5.88 7.28 -11.24
C ILE A 510 6.98 8.29 -10.97
N GLU A 511 8.05 7.90 -10.29
CA GLU A 511 9.26 8.73 -10.12
C GLU A 511 10.08 8.75 -11.41
N LEU A 512 10.96 9.74 -11.58
CA LEU A 512 11.77 9.93 -12.78
C LEU A 512 13.13 9.23 -12.72
#